data_435e66360a6fa9e8cdd6ceb4d7e937cd
#
_entry.id   435e66360a6fa9e8cdd6ceb4d7e937cd
#
_cell.length_a   1.000
_cell.length_b   1.000
_cell.length_c   1.000
_cell.angle_alpha   90.00
_cell.angle_beta   90.00
_cell.angle_gamma   90.00
#
_symmetry.space_group_name_H-M   'P 1'
#
loop_
_entity.id
_entity.type
_entity.pdbx_description
1 polymer ?
#
loop_
_entity_poly.entity_id
_entity_poly.type
_entity_poly.pdbx_seq_one_letter_code
_entity_poly.pdbx_strand_id
1 'polypeptide(L)'
;MGGLIVVVIFAILVITTITMGVRLVPQGSKWVIQRLGKYHKTLSPGLNIIIPYVDTVAYKVTTKDQVLDIHSQEVITMDNAVILANAVAFINVISPEKAVYGVESYHLAIQNLVQTSLRSIIGEMNLDDALSSRDSIKAKLKGAISDDISDWGITLKTVEIQDIKPSPTMQKAMEEQAAAERGRRATVTRAGGEKEAAILEAEGRLEASRRDAQAQVVLAEATQRAITKVTEAITDQELPAMYLLGEKYIKSIQDMANSPNAKTILIPADLPSALRGILGVGSK
;
A
#
# COMPACT_ATOMS: atom_id res chain seq x y z
N MET A 1 6.94 70.72 -57.53
CA MET A 1 6.51 69.29 -57.56
C MET A 1 7.59 68.40 -56.90
N GLY A 2 8.90 68.55 -57.23
CA GLY A 2 9.94 67.66 -56.68
C GLY A 2 10.11 67.74 -55.15
N GLY A 3 10.02 68.95 -54.53
CA GLY A 3 10.17 69.11 -53.09
C GLY A 3 9.05 68.39 -52.27
N LEU A 4 7.83 68.37 -52.79
CA LEU A 4 6.71 67.72 -52.13
C LEU A 4 6.85 66.19 -52.13
N ILE A 5 7.39 65.60 -53.22
CA ILE A 5 7.67 64.17 -53.34
C ILE A 5 8.75 63.74 -52.32
N VAL A 6 9.83 64.56 -52.18
CA VAL A 6 10.90 64.28 -51.21
C VAL A 6 10.37 64.31 -49.78
N VAL A 7 9.48 65.22 -49.42
CA VAL A 7 8.89 65.34 -48.08
C VAL A 7 7.98 64.12 -47.84
N VAL A 8 7.21 63.69 -48.84
CA VAL A 8 6.35 62.50 -48.67
C VAL A 8 7.17 61.22 -48.51
N ILE A 9 8.24 61.02 -49.28
CA ILE A 9 9.14 59.88 -49.14
C ILE A 9 9.81 59.91 -47.74
N PHE A 10 10.26 61.05 -47.27
CA PHE A 10 10.86 61.18 -45.95
C PHE A 10 9.83 60.88 -44.83
N ALA A 11 8.61 61.39 -44.96
CA ALA A 11 7.54 61.09 -43.99
C ALA A 11 7.21 59.59 -43.92
N ILE A 12 7.12 58.89 -45.07
CA ILE A 12 6.93 57.48 -45.14
C ILE A 12 8.09 56.71 -44.50
N LEU A 13 9.33 57.13 -44.75
CA LEU A 13 10.52 56.52 -44.17
C LEU A 13 10.52 56.66 -42.64
N VAL A 14 10.17 57.85 -42.14
CA VAL A 14 10.09 58.11 -40.67
C VAL A 14 8.99 57.25 -40.07
N ILE A 15 7.79 57.18 -40.67
CA ILE A 15 6.68 56.35 -40.16
C ILE A 15 7.04 54.87 -40.16
N THR A 16 7.66 54.37 -41.23
CA THR A 16 8.10 52.98 -41.31
C THR A 16 9.18 52.68 -40.28
N THR A 17 10.12 53.57 -40.06
CA THR A 17 11.16 53.39 -39.01
C THR A 17 10.55 53.35 -37.61
N ILE A 18 9.57 54.20 -37.32
CA ILE A 18 8.89 54.20 -36.00
C ILE A 18 8.10 52.93 -35.83
N THR A 19 7.32 52.46 -36.83
CA THR A 19 6.56 51.24 -36.77
C THR A 19 7.44 50.00 -36.62
N MET A 20 8.60 49.95 -37.25
CA MET A 20 9.57 48.87 -37.09
C MET A 20 10.25 48.90 -35.73
N GLY A 21 10.36 50.07 -35.06
CA GLY A 21 10.94 50.22 -33.75
C GLY A 21 10.02 49.78 -32.59
N VAL A 22 8.73 49.78 -32.81
CA VAL A 22 7.75 49.37 -31.79
C VAL A 22 7.56 47.85 -31.80
N ARG A 23 7.77 47.21 -30.65
CA ARG A 23 7.59 45.78 -30.46
C ARG A 23 6.64 45.52 -29.30
N LEU A 24 5.61 44.70 -29.56
CA LEU A 24 4.67 44.22 -28.56
C LEU A 24 5.06 42.79 -28.15
N VAL A 25 5.49 42.61 -26.90
CA VAL A 25 5.89 41.34 -26.36
C VAL A 25 4.68 40.73 -25.60
N PRO A 26 4.23 39.54 -25.97
CA PRO A 26 3.10 38.92 -25.29
C PRO A 26 3.45 38.48 -23.88
N GLN A 27 2.43 38.44 -23.01
CA GLN A 27 2.54 37.92 -21.65
C GLN A 27 3.04 36.44 -21.64
N GLY A 28 4.00 36.15 -20.74
CA GLY A 28 4.61 34.83 -20.66
C GLY A 28 5.73 34.59 -21.65
N SER A 29 6.23 35.64 -22.32
CA SER A 29 7.38 35.56 -23.19
C SER A 29 8.34 36.72 -22.85
N LYS A 30 9.64 36.50 -23.05
CA LYS A 30 10.68 37.54 -23.02
C LYS A 30 11.52 37.42 -24.30
N TRP A 31 11.86 38.53 -24.89
CA TRP A 31 12.63 38.57 -26.14
C TRP A 31 14.03 39.10 -25.89
N VAL A 32 15.01 38.34 -26.36
CA VAL A 32 16.43 38.70 -26.25
C VAL A 32 16.83 39.52 -27.45
N ILE A 33 17.33 40.71 -27.22
CA ILE A 33 17.78 41.68 -28.25
C ILE A 33 19.29 41.68 -28.34
N GLN A 34 19.76 41.52 -29.57
CA GLN A 34 21.14 41.75 -29.95
C GLN A 34 21.28 43.07 -30.65
N ARG A 35 22.35 43.79 -30.31
CA ARG A 35 22.80 44.97 -31.00
C ARG A 35 24.12 44.68 -31.68
N LEU A 36 24.14 44.71 -33.02
CA LEU A 36 25.32 44.37 -33.80
C LEU A 36 25.98 43.04 -33.36
N GLY A 37 25.16 42.02 -33.12
CA GLY A 37 25.62 40.68 -32.70
C GLY A 37 25.93 40.49 -31.23
N LYS A 38 25.93 41.56 -30.42
CA LYS A 38 26.14 41.50 -28.97
C LYS A 38 24.81 41.55 -28.22
N TYR A 39 24.70 40.80 -27.10
CA TYR A 39 23.56 40.94 -26.17
C TYR A 39 23.45 42.43 -25.73
N HIS A 40 22.25 42.95 -25.83
CA HIS A 40 21.99 44.34 -25.41
C HIS A 40 20.99 44.40 -24.23
N LYS A 41 19.82 43.85 -24.41
CA LYS A 41 18.77 43.81 -23.37
C LYS A 41 17.75 42.70 -23.61
N THR A 42 17.01 42.38 -22.56
CA THR A 42 15.85 41.47 -22.63
C THR A 42 14.56 42.29 -22.54
N LEU A 43 13.66 42.16 -23.51
CA LEU A 43 12.35 42.82 -23.50
C LEU A 43 11.38 42.06 -22.62
N SER A 44 10.77 42.77 -21.68
CA SER A 44 9.67 42.27 -20.86
C SER A 44 8.32 42.34 -21.60
N PRO A 45 7.29 41.60 -21.14
CA PRO A 45 5.95 41.72 -21.71
C PRO A 45 5.41 43.15 -21.74
N GLY A 46 4.71 43.49 -22.81
CA GLY A 46 4.16 44.82 -23.06
C GLY A 46 4.79 45.56 -24.24
N LEU A 47 4.60 46.85 -24.28
CA LEU A 47 5.10 47.71 -25.33
C LEU A 47 6.59 48.02 -25.09
N ASN A 48 7.42 47.72 -26.07
CA ASN A 48 8.86 47.98 -26.03
C ASN A 48 9.30 48.74 -27.29
N ILE A 49 10.33 49.55 -27.13
CA ILE A 49 10.92 50.31 -28.22
C ILE A 49 12.36 49.84 -28.44
N ILE A 50 12.67 49.49 -29.68
CA ILE A 50 14.01 49.10 -30.14
C ILE A 50 14.47 50.05 -31.26
N ILE A 51 15.76 50.16 -31.49
CA ILE A 51 16.31 50.91 -32.58
C ILE A 51 16.33 50.03 -33.83
N PRO A 52 15.46 50.27 -34.82
CA PRO A 52 15.43 49.45 -36.04
C PRO A 52 16.79 49.55 -36.74
N TYR A 53 17.09 48.52 -37.55
CA TYR A 53 18.36 48.33 -38.28
C TYR A 53 19.60 48.01 -37.40
N VAL A 54 19.62 48.43 -36.14
CA VAL A 54 20.75 48.19 -35.21
C VAL A 54 20.42 47.08 -34.23
N ASP A 55 19.20 47.08 -33.72
CA ASP A 55 18.68 46.07 -32.76
C ASP A 55 17.90 44.99 -33.49
N THR A 56 18.25 43.73 -33.23
CA THR A 56 17.56 42.55 -33.76
C THR A 56 16.99 41.69 -32.65
N VAL A 57 15.79 41.17 -32.82
CA VAL A 57 15.22 40.15 -31.94
C VAL A 57 15.88 38.83 -32.29
N ALA A 58 16.87 38.43 -31.47
CA ALA A 58 17.62 37.22 -31.72
C ALA A 58 16.86 35.97 -31.27
N TYR A 59 16.25 36.02 -30.04
CA TYR A 59 15.56 34.89 -29.49
C TYR A 59 14.26 35.31 -28.81
N LYS A 60 13.23 34.43 -28.92
CA LYS A 60 11.97 34.58 -28.24
C LYS A 60 11.85 33.42 -27.27
N VAL A 61 11.93 33.68 -25.98
CA VAL A 61 11.93 32.67 -24.92
C VAL A 61 10.63 32.74 -24.15
N THR A 62 9.99 31.58 -23.94
CA THR A 62 8.82 31.48 -23.07
C THR A 62 9.27 31.42 -21.60
N THR A 63 8.57 32.20 -20.77
CA THR A 63 8.76 32.20 -19.31
C THR A 63 7.64 31.45 -18.60
N LYS A 64 6.85 30.68 -19.37
CA LYS A 64 5.89 29.74 -18.80
C LYS A 64 6.60 28.49 -18.36
N ASP A 65 5.95 27.74 -17.47
CA ASP A 65 6.44 26.42 -17.11
C ASP A 65 6.45 25.49 -18.32
N GLN A 66 7.56 24.84 -18.52
CA GLN A 66 7.79 23.91 -19.63
C GLN A 66 7.95 22.51 -19.06
N VAL A 67 7.41 21.54 -19.78
CA VAL A 67 7.48 20.12 -19.43
C VAL A 67 8.53 19.46 -20.30
N LEU A 68 9.53 18.85 -19.68
CA LEU A 68 10.56 18.08 -20.36
C LEU A 68 10.36 16.60 -20.02
N ASP A 69 10.08 15.81 -21.04
CA ASP A 69 9.97 14.37 -20.94
C ASP A 69 11.37 13.75 -21.00
N ILE A 70 11.72 12.99 -19.98
CA ILE A 70 12.98 12.24 -19.88
C ILE A 70 12.72 10.82 -20.32
N HIS A 71 13.27 10.45 -21.45
CA HIS A 71 13.06 9.14 -22.06
C HIS A 71 13.44 8.01 -21.12
N SER A 72 12.69 6.91 -21.23
CA SER A 72 12.96 5.69 -20.50
C SER A 72 14.36 5.17 -20.82
N GLN A 73 15.11 4.84 -19.77
CA GLN A 73 16.44 4.28 -19.85
C GLN A 73 16.62 3.07 -18.94
N GLU A 74 17.49 2.17 -19.33
CA GLU A 74 17.92 1.09 -18.47
C GLU A 74 18.96 1.60 -17.46
N VAL A 75 18.76 1.23 -16.20
CA VAL A 75 19.67 1.54 -15.10
C VAL A 75 19.91 0.26 -14.30
N ILE A 76 21.15 0.08 -13.86
CA ILE A 76 21.54 -1.04 -12.99
C ILE A 76 21.61 -0.52 -11.56
N THR A 77 20.89 -1.15 -10.65
CA THR A 77 20.88 -0.85 -9.22
C THR A 77 22.14 -1.41 -8.52
N MET A 78 22.35 -1.02 -7.25
CA MET A 78 23.51 -1.46 -6.45
C MET A 78 23.54 -2.99 -6.27
N ASP A 79 22.38 -3.64 -6.21
CA ASP A 79 22.22 -5.11 -6.13
C ASP A 79 22.19 -5.79 -7.50
N ASN A 80 22.69 -5.11 -8.53
CA ASN A 80 22.84 -5.63 -9.91
C ASN A 80 21.51 -5.98 -10.60
N ALA A 81 20.41 -5.39 -10.19
CA ALA A 81 19.13 -5.54 -10.89
C ALA A 81 18.98 -4.49 -12.00
N VAL A 82 18.47 -4.92 -13.17
CA VAL A 82 18.20 -4.03 -14.31
C VAL A 82 16.79 -3.51 -14.20
N ILE A 83 16.63 -2.18 -14.16
CA ILE A 83 15.33 -1.50 -14.16
C ILE A 83 15.22 -0.48 -15.29
N LEU A 84 14.00 -0.24 -15.72
CA LEU A 84 13.62 0.85 -16.62
C LEU A 84 13.10 2.01 -15.80
N ALA A 85 13.67 3.20 -15.99
CA ALA A 85 13.23 4.40 -15.30
C ALA A 85 13.03 5.55 -16.29
N ASN A 86 11.95 6.31 -16.09
CA ASN A 86 11.65 7.54 -16.80
C ASN A 86 11.15 8.61 -15.82
N ALA A 87 11.27 9.87 -16.23
CA ALA A 87 10.88 11.01 -15.41
C ALA A 87 10.36 12.15 -16.27
N VAL A 88 9.70 13.11 -15.65
CA VAL A 88 9.29 14.38 -16.25
C VAL A 88 9.82 15.51 -15.39
N ALA A 89 10.50 16.49 -16.02
CA ALA A 89 11.00 17.68 -15.35
C ALA A 89 10.15 18.91 -15.72
N PHE A 90 9.77 19.68 -14.72
CA PHE A 90 9.08 20.96 -14.89
C PHE A 90 10.06 22.09 -14.65
N ILE A 91 10.31 22.87 -15.69
CA ILE A 91 11.28 23.97 -15.67
C ILE A 91 10.64 25.31 -15.99
N ASN A 92 11.28 26.38 -15.54
CA ASN A 92 10.88 27.73 -15.85
C ASN A 92 12.12 28.59 -16.15
N VAL A 93 12.10 29.35 -17.24
CA VAL A 93 13.20 30.23 -17.60
C VAL A 93 13.01 31.57 -16.92
N ILE A 94 13.90 31.90 -15.98
CA ILE A 94 13.92 33.16 -15.25
C ILE A 94 14.74 34.19 -16.01
N SER A 95 15.95 33.81 -16.44
CA SER A 95 16.93 34.70 -17.12
C SER A 95 17.16 34.22 -18.56
N PRO A 96 16.35 34.69 -19.53
CA PRO A 96 16.43 34.26 -20.92
C PRO A 96 17.81 34.44 -21.57
N GLU A 97 18.54 35.48 -21.18
CA GLU A 97 19.89 35.74 -21.67
C GLU A 97 20.87 34.62 -21.28
N LYS A 98 20.82 34.18 -20.04
CA LYS A 98 21.65 33.03 -19.58
C LYS A 98 21.25 31.73 -20.26
N ALA A 99 19.95 31.52 -20.43
CA ALA A 99 19.44 30.29 -21.04
C ALA A 99 19.85 30.14 -22.51
N VAL A 100 19.95 31.27 -23.23
CA VAL A 100 20.24 31.26 -24.67
C VAL A 100 21.73 31.35 -24.99
N TYR A 101 22.51 32.05 -24.16
CA TYR A 101 23.95 32.22 -24.40
C TYR A 101 24.81 31.28 -23.55
N GLY A 102 24.28 30.69 -22.47
CA GLY A 102 25.01 29.80 -21.57
C GLY A 102 25.11 28.38 -22.14
N VAL A 103 24.14 27.94 -22.93
CA VAL A 103 24.11 26.59 -23.48
C VAL A 103 23.39 26.60 -24.84
N GLU A 104 23.82 25.77 -25.78
CA GLU A 104 23.28 25.74 -27.16
C GLU A 104 21.80 25.32 -27.15
N SER A 105 21.45 24.27 -26.40
CA SER A 105 20.08 23.81 -26.21
C SER A 105 19.85 23.43 -24.75
N TYR A 106 19.26 24.33 -24.02
CA TYR A 106 18.98 24.08 -22.59
C TYR A 106 18.00 22.92 -22.36
N HIS A 107 17.07 22.67 -23.30
CA HIS A 107 16.18 21.53 -23.20
C HIS A 107 16.97 20.21 -23.21
N LEU A 108 17.84 20.04 -24.21
CA LEU A 108 18.65 18.83 -24.35
C LEU A 108 19.66 18.70 -23.22
N ALA A 109 20.28 19.82 -22.79
CA ALA A 109 21.22 19.80 -21.70
C ALA A 109 20.57 19.35 -20.39
N ILE A 110 19.38 19.88 -20.07
CA ILE A 110 18.63 19.51 -18.86
C ILE A 110 18.16 18.05 -18.94
N GLN A 111 17.67 17.60 -20.11
CA GLN A 111 17.27 16.20 -20.28
C GLN A 111 18.43 15.25 -19.98
N ASN A 112 19.60 15.51 -20.57
CA ASN A 112 20.80 14.69 -20.35
C ASN A 112 21.29 14.76 -18.90
N LEU A 113 21.23 15.95 -18.27
CA LEU A 113 21.64 16.13 -16.88
C LEU A 113 20.72 15.34 -15.94
N VAL A 114 19.40 15.46 -16.11
CA VAL A 114 18.40 14.68 -15.34
C VAL A 114 18.61 13.18 -15.56
N GLN A 115 18.80 12.74 -16.81
CA GLN A 115 19.01 11.36 -17.17
C GLN A 115 20.27 10.76 -16.49
N THR A 116 21.37 11.50 -16.51
CA THR A 116 22.64 11.07 -15.90
C THR A 116 22.53 11.05 -14.37
N SER A 117 21.94 12.07 -13.77
CA SER A 117 21.75 12.12 -12.32
C SER A 117 20.78 11.06 -11.83
N LEU A 118 19.71 10.78 -12.59
CA LEU A 118 18.76 9.69 -12.29
C LEU A 118 19.47 8.34 -12.28
N ARG A 119 20.35 8.10 -13.28
CA ARG A 119 21.14 6.86 -13.36
C ARG A 119 22.09 6.72 -12.16
N SER A 120 22.77 7.81 -11.77
CA SER A 120 23.67 7.79 -10.60
C SER A 120 22.91 7.48 -9.30
N ILE A 121 21.81 8.19 -9.05
CA ILE A 121 21.02 8.04 -7.82
C ILE A 121 20.44 6.63 -7.70
N ILE A 122 19.89 6.10 -8.79
CA ILE A 122 19.34 4.73 -8.80
C ILE A 122 20.47 3.69 -8.65
N GLY A 123 21.63 3.92 -9.28
CA GLY A 123 22.78 3.03 -9.16
C GLY A 123 23.34 2.91 -7.74
N GLU A 124 23.06 3.87 -6.87
CA GLU A 124 23.44 3.85 -5.45
C GLU A 124 22.38 3.19 -4.54
N MET A 125 21.24 2.76 -5.08
CA MET A 125 20.11 2.19 -4.34
C MET A 125 19.91 0.72 -4.68
N ASN A 126 19.38 -0.04 -3.72
CA ASN A 126 18.88 -1.38 -3.99
C ASN A 126 17.56 -1.33 -4.76
N LEU A 127 17.19 -2.42 -5.43
CA LEU A 127 15.95 -2.52 -6.20
C LEU A 127 14.71 -2.18 -5.37
N ASP A 128 14.59 -2.75 -4.18
CA ASP A 128 13.45 -2.52 -3.29
C ASP A 128 13.33 -1.05 -2.86
N ASP A 129 14.47 -0.40 -2.56
CA ASP A 129 14.52 1.02 -2.22
C ASP A 129 14.16 1.90 -3.42
N ALA A 130 14.65 1.57 -4.61
CA ALA A 130 14.34 2.30 -5.84
C ALA A 130 12.84 2.25 -6.19
N LEU A 131 12.18 1.10 -5.96
CA LEU A 131 10.75 0.92 -6.21
C LEU A 131 9.86 1.61 -5.17
N SER A 132 10.30 1.64 -3.90
CA SER A 132 9.51 2.13 -2.77
C SER A 132 9.74 3.60 -2.41
N SER A 133 10.93 4.16 -2.70
CA SER A 133 11.38 5.47 -2.19
C SER A 133 11.41 6.57 -3.25
N ARG A 134 10.37 6.69 -4.07
CA ARG A 134 10.28 7.69 -5.17
C ARG A 134 10.51 9.13 -4.69
N ASP A 135 9.99 9.50 -3.53
CA ASP A 135 10.15 10.84 -2.96
C ASP A 135 11.61 11.15 -2.59
N SER A 136 12.35 10.15 -2.12
CA SER A 136 13.78 10.28 -1.84
C SER A 136 14.58 10.51 -3.12
N ILE A 137 14.29 9.75 -4.17
CA ILE A 137 14.92 9.90 -5.49
C ILE A 137 14.63 11.30 -6.04
N LYS A 138 13.37 11.75 -6.00
CA LYS A 138 12.95 13.09 -6.41
C LYS A 138 13.71 14.19 -5.68
N ALA A 139 13.82 14.08 -4.35
CA ALA A 139 14.54 15.08 -3.53
C ALA A 139 16.04 15.12 -3.86
N LYS A 140 16.70 13.96 -3.95
CA LYS A 140 18.10 13.86 -4.34
C LYS A 140 18.34 14.39 -5.75
N LEU A 141 17.49 14.04 -6.71
CA LEU A 141 17.58 14.46 -8.09
C LEU A 141 17.44 15.99 -8.20
N LYS A 142 16.44 16.56 -7.53
CA LYS A 142 16.26 18.01 -7.48
C LYS A 142 17.50 18.72 -6.88
N GLY A 143 18.04 18.21 -5.78
CA GLY A 143 19.25 18.75 -5.15
C GLY A 143 20.47 18.68 -6.08
N ALA A 144 20.69 17.55 -6.73
CA ALA A 144 21.86 17.33 -7.58
C ALA A 144 21.91 18.24 -8.81
N ILE A 145 20.76 18.61 -9.38
CA ILE A 145 20.74 19.34 -10.67
C ILE A 145 20.31 20.81 -10.55
N SER A 146 19.83 21.27 -9.38
CA SER A 146 19.33 22.63 -9.20
C SER A 146 20.40 23.69 -9.42
N ASP A 147 21.62 23.45 -8.96
CA ASP A 147 22.72 24.40 -9.06
C ASP A 147 23.16 24.57 -10.52
N ASP A 148 23.39 23.48 -11.23
CA ASP A 148 23.81 23.50 -12.64
C ASP A 148 22.78 24.20 -13.53
N ILE A 149 21.49 23.94 -13.31
CA ILE A 149 20.40 24.54 -14.08
C ILE A 149 20.25 26.04 -13.74
N SER A 150 20.48 26.41 -12.49
CA SER A 150 20.42 27.84 -12.06
C SER A 150 21.46 28.69 -12.72
N ASP A 151 22.65 28.16 -13.02
CA ASP A 151 23.72 28.88 -13.76
C ASP A 151 23.28 29.25 -15.18
N TRP A 152 22.43 28.43 -15.78
CA TRP A 152 21.81 28.75 -17.08
C TRP A 152 20.57 29.64 -16.96
N GLY A 153 20.28 30.20 -15.78
CA GLY A 153 19.14 31.09 -15.55
C GLY A 153 17.79 30.41 -15.63
N ILE A 154 17.75 29.08 -15.36
CA ILE A 154 16.56 28.24 -15.39
C ILE A 154 16.31 27.71 -13.98
N THR A 155 15.06 27.64 -13.59
CA THR A 155 14.67 27.04 -12.32
C THR A 155 13.99 25.72 -12.55
N LEU A 156 14.44 24.69 -11.85
CA LEU A 156 13.76 23.41 -11.75
C LEU A 156 12.65 23.51 -10.70
N LYS A 157 11.40 23.47 -11.14
CA LYS A 157 10.25 23.47 -10.23
C LYS A 157 10.11 22.15 -9.50
N THR A 158 9.98 21.08 -10.28
CA THR A 158 9.90 19.73 -9.76
C THR A 158 10.37 18.73 -10.82
N VAL A 159 10.79 17.56 -10.36
CA VAL A 159 10.96 16.37 -11.20
C VAL A 159 10.03 15.30 -10.66
N GLU A 160 9.25 14.73 -11.54
CA GLU A 160 8.35 13.61 -11.19
C GLU A 160 8.83 12.35 -11.88
N ILE A 161 8.94 11.29 -11.11
CA ILE A 161 9.25 9.96 -11.63
C ILE A 161 7.94 9.35 -12.12
N GLN A 162 7.87 9.03 -13.41
CA GLN A 162 6.67 8.42 -13.98
C GLN A 162 6.61 6.93 -13.65
N ASP A 163 7.61 6.18 -14.14
CA ASP A 163 7.68 4.74 -13.98
C ASP A 163 9.07 4.31 -13.53
N ILE A 164 9.11 3.35 -12.60
CA ILE A 164 10.28 2.51 -12.32
C ILE A 164 9.78 1.09 -12.39
N LYS A 165 10.29 0.33 -13.37
CA LYS A 165 9.87 -1.06 -13.62
C LYS A 165 11.09 -1.96 -13.73
N PRO A 166 11.12 -3.09 -13.03
CA PRO A 166 12.17 -4.09 -13.25
C PRO A 166 12.08 -4.64 -14.68
N SER A 167 13.18 -5.17 -15.19
CA SER A 167 13.17 -5.86 -16.49
C SER A 167 12.19 -7.03 -16.47
N PRO A 168 11.60 -7.43 -17.61
CA PRO A 168 10.60 -8.51 -17.65
C PRO A 168 11.09 -9.82 -17.03
N THR A 169 12.38 -10.14 -17.19
CA THR A 169 13.00 -11.32 -16.60
C THR A 169 13.09 -11.23 -15.08
N MET A 170 13.47 -10.06 -14.56
CA MET A 170 13.53 -9.79 -13.12
C MET A 170 12.15 -9.78 -12.50
N GLN A 171 11.18 -9.15 -13.17
CA GLN A 171 9.78 -9.13 -12.71
C GLN A 171 9.25 -10.56 -12.52
N LYS A 172 9.49 -11.45 -13.49
CA LYS A 172 9.08 -12.86 -13.39
C LYS A 172 9.72 -13.56 -12.20
N ALA A 173 11.05 -13.38 -12.01
CA ALA A 173 11.75 -13.97 -10.87
C ALA A 173 11.21 -13.45 -9.52
N MET A 174 10.92 -12.15 -9.41
CA MET A 174 10.30 -11.55 -8.22
C MET A 174 8.89 -12.09 -7.96
N GLU A 175 8.09 -12.28 -9.01
CA GLU A 175 6.74 -12.87 -8.90
C GLU A 175 6.80 -14.31 -8.39
N GLU A 176 7.73 -15.12 -8.91
CA GLU A 176 7.96 -16.50 -8.47
C GLU A 176 8.45 -16.54 -7.01
N GLN A 177 9.39 -15.70 -6.63
CA GLN A 177 9.88 -15.57 -5.26
C GLN A 177 8.76 -15.13 -4.31
N ALA A 178 7.98 -14.10 -4.68
CA ALA A 178 6.86 -13.62 -3.87
C ALA A 178 5.75 -14.68 -3.74
N ALA A 179 5.50 -15.49 -4.78
CA ALA A 179 4.55 -16.60 -4.73
C ALA A 179 5.04 -17.70 -3.77
N ALA A 180 6.31 -18.07 -3.84
CA ALA A 180 6.91 -19.06 -2.94
C ALA A 180 6.87 -18.61 -1.47
N GLU A 181 7.23 -17.35 -1.19
CA GLU A 181 7.20 -16.79 0.17
C GLU A 181 5.77 -16.69 0.72
N ARG A 182 4.81 -16.26 -0.11
CA ARG A 182 3.38 -16.28 0.28
C ARG A 182 2.89 -17.69 0.56
N GLY A 183 3.28 -18.67 -0.26
CA GLY A 183 2.99 -20.09 -0.06
C GLY A 183 3.56 -20.60 1.27
N ARG A 184 4.82 -20.31 1.55
CA ARG A 184 5.48 -20.66 2.82
C ARG A 184 4.75 -20.06 4.02
N ARG A 185 4.43 -18.77 3.99
CA ARG A 185 3.70 -18.08 5.08
C ARG A 185 2.30 -18.67 5.26
N ALA A 186 1.57 -18.93 4.18
CA ALA A 186 0.25 -19.54 4.26
C ALA A 186 0.30 -20.94 4.92
N THR A 187 1.29 -21.77 4.59
CA THR A 187 1.50 -23.07 5.20
C THR A 187 1.80 -22.97 6.70
N VAL A 188 2.72 -22.07 7.08
CA VAL A 188 3.05 -21.84 8.51
C VAL A 188 1.84 -21.35 9.29
N THR A 189 1.09 -20.38 8.74
CA THR A 189 -0.10 -19.84 9.39
C THR A 189 -1.19 -20.92 9.55
N ARG A 190 -1.39 -21.75 8.51
CA ARG A 190 -2.36 -22.86 8.56
C ARG A 190 -1.96 -23.87 9.63
N ALA A 191 -0.71 -24.35 9.62
CA ALA A 191 -0.23 -25.31 10.61
C ALA A 191 -0.29 -24.74 12.04
N GLY A 192 -0.02 -23.43 12.20
CA GLY A 192 -0.20 -22.72 13.47
C GLY A 192 -1.65 -22.74 13.94
N GLY A 193 -2.58 -22.41 13.05
CA GLY A 193 -4.02 -22.43 13.34
C GLY A 193 -4.55 -23.85 13.65
N GLU A 194 -4.11 -24.86 12.91
CA GLU A 194 -4.48 -26.26 13.18
C GLU A 194 -3.97 -26.71 14.55
N LYS A 195 -2.73 -26.36 14.91
CA LYS A 195 -2.18 -26.65 16.24
C LYS A 195 -2.99 -25.98 17.36
N GLU A 196 -3.28 -24.69 17.18
CA GLU A 196 -4.05 -23.92 18.17
C GLU A 196 -5.49 -24.46 18.32
N ALA A 197 -6.15 -24.79 17.21
CA ALA A 197 -7.47 -25.41 17.20
C ALA A 197 -7.46 -26.76 17.93
N ALA A 198 -6.46 -27.61 17.69
CA ALA A 198 -6.32 -28.89 18.38
C ALA A 198 -6.09 -28.75 19.90
N ILE A 199 -5.30 -27.75 20.31
CA ILE A 199 -5.08 -27.44 21.73
C ILE A 199 -6.39 -26.98 22.38
N LEU A 200 -7.09 -26.03 21.79
CA LEU A 200 -8.36 -25.49 22.30
C LEU A 200 -9.44 -26.59 22.38
N GLU A 201 -9.49 -27.47 21.39
CA GLU A 201 -10.40 -28.60 21.42
C GLU A 201 -10.08 -29.60 22.56
N ALA A 202 -8.80 -29.90 22.76
CA ALA A 202 -8.36 -30.76 23.85
C ALA A 202 -8.64 -30.15 25.24
N GLU A 203 -8.39 -28.83 25.38
CA GLU A 203 -8.72 -28.09 26.60
C GLU A 203 -10.23 -28.04 26.85
N GLY A 204 -11.02 -27.83 25.81
CA GLY A 204 -12.50 -27.88 25.87
C GLY A 204 -13.01 -29.24 26.32
N ARG A 205 -12.46 -30.33 25.77
CA ARG A 205 -12.81 -31.71 26.20
C ARG A 205 -12.42 -31.98 27.65
N LEU A 206 -11.23 -31.53 28.06
CA LEU A 206 -10.77 -31.67 29.45
C LEU A 206 -11.70 -30.91 30.41
N GLU A 207 -12.07 -29.70 30.09
CA GLU A 207 -12.94 -28.85 30.92
C GLU A 207 -14.38 -29.47 30.99
N ALA A 208 -14.90 -29.95 29.85
CA ALA A 208 -16.17 -30.64 29.81
C ALA A 208 -16.15 -31.89 30.71
N SER A 209 -15.11 -32.75 30.58
CA SER A 209 -14.95 -33.94 31.44
C SER A 209 -14.81 -33.59 32.92
N ARG A 210 -14.14 -32.52 33.27
CA ARG A 210 -14.07 -32.05 34.66
C ARG A 210 -15.43 -31.60 35.20
N ARG A 211 -16.20 -30.86 34.41
CA ARG A 211 -17.56 -30.44 34.78
C ARG A 211 -18.50 -31.62 34.92
N ASP A 212 -18.42 -32.60 34.03
CA ASP A 212 -19.20 -33.82 34.10
C ASP A 212 -18.87 -34.65 35.37
N ALA A 213 -17.57 -34.78 35.68
CA ALA A 213 -17.13 -35.42 36.90
C ALA A 213 -17.64 -34.67 38.15
N GLN A 214 -17.55 -33.35 38.19
CA GLN A 214 -18.10 -32.54 39.29
C GLN A 214 -19.62 -32.71 39.43
N ALA A 215 -20.35 -32.71 38.32
CA ALA A 215 -21.79 -32.94 38.29
C ALA A 215 -22.15 -34.30 38.86
N GLN A 216 -21.38 -35.35 38.53
CA GLN A 216 -21.58 -36.69 39.09
C GLN A 216 -21.33 -36.74 40.61
N VAL A 217 -20.29 -36.03 41.11
CA VAL A 217 -20.01 -35.92 42.55
C VAL A 217 -21.17 -35.22 43.25
N VAL A 218 -21.64 -34.07 42.74
CA VAL A 218 -22.77 -33.33 43.31
C VAL A 218 -24.04 -34.15 43.33
N LEU A 219 -24.31 -34.92 42.24
CA LEU A 219 -25.45 -35.86 42.19
C LEU A 219 -25.32 -37.02 43.21
N ALA A 220 -24.11 -37.55 43.36
CA ALA A 220 -23.85 -38.58 44.36
C ALA A 220 -24.04 -38.10 45.82
N GLU A 221 -23.54 -36.87 46.10
CA GLU A 221 -23.75 -36.23 47.41
C GLU A 221 -25.23 -35.94 47.66
N ALA A 222 -25.96 -35.43 46.65
CA ALA A 222 -27.40 -35.21 46.75
C ALA A 222 -28.14 -36.49 47.04
N THR A 223 -27.77 -37.58 46.34
CA THR A 223 -28.33 -38.92 46.56
C THR A 223 -28.01 -39.42 47.96
N GLN A 224 -26.78 -39.27 48.43
CA GLN A 224 -26.37 -39.64 49.77
C GLN A 224 -27.23 -38.92 50.84
N ARG A 225 -27.38 -37.58 50.70
CA ARG A 225 -28.22 -36.79 51.63
C ARG A 225 -29.69 -37.21 51.59
N ALA A 226 -30.22 -37.56 50.42
CA ALA A 226 -31.56 -38.07 50.30
C ALA A 226 -31.73 -39.41 51.02
N ILE A 227 -30.75 -40.35 50.85
CA ILE A 227 -30.71 -41.62 51.54
C ILE A 227 -30.69 -41.43 53.07
N THR A 228 -29.76 -40.60 53.55
CA THR A 228 -29.65 -40.35 54.98
C THR A 228 -30.94 -39.80 55.59
N LYS A 229 -31.63 -38.87 54.93
CA LYS A 229 -32.91 -38.35 55.36
C LYS A 229 -34.02 -39.38 55.36
N VAL A 230 -34.05 -40.27 54.37
CA VAL A 230 -35.02 -41.38 54.32
C VAL A 230 -34.72 -42.41 55.40
N THR A 231 -33.45 -42.74 55.68
CA THR A 231 -33.02 -43.66 56.71
C THR A 231 -33.34 -43.13 58.12
N GLU A 232 -33.15 -41.81 58.35
CA GLU A 232 -33.51 -41.16 59.61
C GLU A 232 -35.05 -41.17 59.86
N ALA A 233 -35.86 -41.19 58.84
CA ALA A 233 -37.30 -41.15 58.93
C ALA A 233 -37.94 -42.54 59.07
N ILE A 234 -37.23 -43.63 58.78
CA ILE A 234 -37.72 -45.02 58.75
C ILE A 234 -36.92 -45.86 59.77
N THR A 235 -37.60 -46.44 60.75
CA THR A 235 -37.03 -47.22 61.85
C THR A 235 -36.42 -48.55 61.41
N ASP A 236 -36.68 -48.98 60.17
CA ASP A 236 -36.31 -50.34 59.69
C ASP A 236 -35.14 -50.17 58.65
N GLN A 237 -33.99 -50.80 58.88
CA GLN A 237 -32.72 -50.60 58.14
C GLN A 237 -32.78 -51.16 56.67
N GLU A 238 -33.70 -52.05 56.35
CA GLU A 238 -33.78 -52.61 54.97
C GLU A 238 -34.67 -51.85 54.01
N LEU A 239 -35.64 -51.09 54.49
CA LEU A 239 -36.61 -50.35 53.68
C LEU A 239 -36.01 -49.19 52.88
N PRO A 240 -35.03 -48.39 53.33
CA PRO A 240 -34.44 -47.30 52.56
C PRO A 240 -33.68 -47.80 51.34
N ALA A 241 -32.93 -48.87 51.44
CA ALA A 241 -32.19 -49.49 50.32
C ALA A 241 -33.13 -50.01 49.25
N MET A 242 -34.28 -50.62 49.65
CA MET A 242 -35.25 -51.11 48.74
C MET A 242 -36.08 -50.07 48.04
N TYR A 243 -36.32 -48.91 48.70
CA TYR A 243 -36.96 -47.76 48.08
C TYR A 243 -36.08 -47.15 46.98
N LEU A 244 -34.78 -47.00 47.21
CA LEU A 244 -33.82 -46.43 46.24
C LEU A 244 -33.60 -47.34 45.05
N LEU A 245 -33.54 -48.66 45.25
CA LEU A 245 -33.47 -49.62 44.17
C LEU A 245 -34.76 -49.56 43.31
N GLY A 246 -35.95 -49.46 43.98
CA GLY A 246 -37.21 -49.24 43.30
C GLY A 246 -37.26 -47.93 42.48
N GLU A 247 -36.84 -46.81 43.06
CA GLU A 247 -36.81 -45.54 42.33
C GLU A 247 -35.87 -45.56 41.11
N LYS A 248 -34.64 -46.09 41.29
CA LYS A 248 -33.70 -46.26 40.17
C LYS A 248 -34.23 -47.16 39.08
N TYR A 249 -34.95 -48.23 39.46
CA TYR A 249 -35.56 -49.15 38.54
C TYR A 249 -36.71 -48.52 37.73
N ILE A 250 -37.61 -47.77 38.42
CA ILE A 250 -38.67 -47.03 37.76
C ILE A 250 -38.11 -45.98 36.80
N LYS A 251 -37.05 -45.23 37.24
CA LYS A 251 -36.39 -44.26 36.41
C LYS A 251 -35.72 -44.85 35.18
N SER A 252 -35.05 -46.01 35.36
CA SER A 252 -34.46 -46.76 34.24
C SER A 252 -35.51 -47.22 33.22
N ILE A 253 -36.71 -47.68 33.68
CA ILE A 253 -37.81 -48.02 32.79
C ILE A 253 -38.37 -46.77 32.07
N GLN A 254 -38.51 -45.64 32.77
CA GLN A 254 -38.94 -44.37 32.15
C GLN A 254 -37.96 -43.90 31.08
N ASP A 255 -36.66 -43.96 31.35
CA ASP A 255 -35.62 -43.57 30.43
C ASP A 255 -35.60 -44.49 29.20
N MET A 256 -35.82 -45.81 29.40
CA MET A 256 -35.97 -46.76 28.30
C MET A 256 -37.26 -46.56 27.49
N ALA A 257 -38.38 -46.24 28.16
CA ALA A 257 -39.66 -45.98 27.48
C ALA A 257 -39.63 -44.69 26.65
N ASN A 258 -38.84 -43.69 27.05
CA ASN A 258 -38.66 -42.42 26.37
C ASN A 258 -37.55 -42.45 25.28
N SER A 259 -36.82 -43.58 25.15
CA SER A 259 -35.77 -43.74 24.14
C SER A 259 -36.39 -43.94 22.75
N PRO A 260 -35.97 -43.18 21.72
CA PRO A 260 -36.51 -43.36 20.36
C PRO A 260 -36.19 -44.70 19.72
N ASN A 261 -35.35 -45.54 20.36
CA ASN A 261 -34.96 -46.89 19.91
C ASN A 261 -35.59 -48.03 20.77
N ALA A 262 -36.85 -47.87 21.22
CA ALA A 262 -37.52 -48.84 22.05
C ALA A 262 -37.63 -50.23 21.37
N LYS A 263 -36.69 -51.08 21.72
CA LYS A 263 -36.82 -52.55 21.47
C LYS A 263 -37.47 -53.20 22.66
N THR A 264 -38.20 -54.26 22.42
CA THR A 264 -38.95 -55.03 23.41
C THR A 264 -38.19 -55.23 24.72
N ILE A 265 -38.77 -54.77 25.85
CA ILE A 265 -38.17 -54.89 27.17
C ILE A 265 -38.83 -56.10 27.86
N LEU A 266 -38.03 -57.09 28.20
CA LEU A 266 -38.45 -58.20 29.04
C LEU A 266 -38.27 -57.85 30.50
N ILE A 267 -39.38 -57.64 31.22
CA ILE A 267 -39.35 -57.34 32.67
C ILE A 267 -39.62 -58.70 33.42
N PRO A 268 -38.70 -59.04 34.32
CA PRO A 268 -39.02 -60.29 35.16
C PRO A 268 -40.21 -60.01 36.07
N ALA A 269 -41.15 -60.91 36.07
CA ALA A 269 -42.40 -60.77 36.85
C ALA A 269 -42.17 -60.80 38.37
N ASP A 270 -41.05 -61.38 38.83
CA ASP A 270 -40.77 -61.59 40.27
C ASP A 270 -39.61 -60.75 40.76
N LEU A 271 -39.71 -59.41 40.55
CA LEU A 271 -38.72 -58.48 41.01
C LEU A 271 -38.40 -58.48 42.54
N PRO A 272 -39.42 -58.67 43.42
CA PRO A 272 -39.16 -58.72 44.86
C PRO A 272 -38.29 -59.90 45.27
N SER A 273 -38.43 -61.05 44.64
CA SER A 273 -37.65 -62.26 44.88
C SER A 273 -36.23 -62.18 44.35
N ALA A 274 -36.03 -61.58 43.16
CA ALA A 274 -34.70 -61.31 42.58
C ALA A 274 -33.88 -60.31 43.41
N LEU A 275 -34.48 -59.26 43.92
CA LEU A 275 -33.86 -58.28 44.80
C LEU A 275 -33.46 -58.85 46.18
N ARG A 276 -34.28 -59.77 46.75
CA ARG A 276 -33.91 -60.49 47.99
C ARG A 276 -32.70 -61.41 47.78
N GLY A 277 -32.59 -62.05 46.61
CA GLY A 277 -31.42 -62.83 46.26
C GLY A 277 -30.10 -62.07 46.14
N ILE A 278 -30.15 -60.87 45.62
CA ILE A 278 -28.97 -59.98 45.45
C ILE A 278 -28.55 -59.41 46.81
N LEU A 279 -29.46 -59.08 47.67
CA LEU A 279 -29.19 -58.51 49.00
C LEU A 279 -28.74 -59.51 50.04
N GLY A 280 -28.64 -60.83 49.71
CA GLY A 280 -28.10 -61.83 50.61
C GLY A 280 -28.98 -62.12 51.84
N VAL A 281 -30.24 -61.70 51.86
CA VAL A 281 -31.17 -61.98 52.95
C VAL A 281 -31.67 -63.45 52.74
N GLY A 282 -30.79 -64.35 53.13
CA GLY A 282 -31.07 -65.78 53.11
C GLY A 282 -32.02 -66.12 54.21
N SER A 283 -32.94 -66.94 53.82
CA SER A 283 -33.90 -67.67 54.68
C SER A 283 -33.32 -68.07 56.04
N LYS A 284 -33.96 -67.65 57.08
CA LYS A 284 -34.21 -68.46 58.23
C LYS A 284 -35.71 -68.59 58.43
#